data_95c4e4a43b4cbcd258db68ed2ccc4a05
#
_entry.id   95c4e4a43b4cbcd258db68ed2ccc4a05
#
_cell.length_a   1.000
_cell.length_b   1.000
_cell.length_c   1.000
_cell.angle_alpha   90.00
_cell.angle_beta   90.00
_cell.angle_gamma   90.00
#
_symmetry.space_group_name_H-M   'P 1'
#
loop_
_entity.id
_entity.type
_entity.pdbx_description
1 polymer ?
#
loop_
_entity_poly.entity_id
_entity_poly.type
_entity_poly.pdbx_seq_one_letter_code
_entity_poly.pdbx_strand_id
1 'polypeptide(L)'
;MHSALRAVVVGISFATLLSASPRATAQAFDWHKYAGTRITFLANNNPVANALVKHKDEFEKLTGIELKVDAYQEQQMRQRLVTSMNARSSEVDVFMSLPSREGLQFARAGWYADLTPYLANAVAPDYDAKDFSPGLVKDATVDGKLIGVPLNLEGPVLYYRGDIFKKCGVALPADLKDMPALADRLKKCEPDLTPFVSRGQKPALPFTYSVFLHNMGGSYMQDGKSALCSPAGVASIRLYAGLLKDYGPPGVVNYSFYQISSLYKAGRAVMAFESSNELSTIMQGGAREGDTNVAVLPAGAGGSHPTMIGWTMAVSNYSRHKDAAWLFLQWASSPAMQKKLALEGIAPPRVSALRDPAFTAWADQQPARRQWVAALDQLSRTGTAEVGYPIVANPASREFIGQAVNDVMLGSRPAEQACTQADQSLNDLIAKE
;
A
#
# COMPACT_ATOMS: atom_id res chain seq x y z
N MET A 1 1.62 -77.60 70.42
CA MET A 1 2.91 -77.14 69.88
C MET A 1 2.57 -76.24 68.73
N HIS A 2 2.44 -74.95 68.99
CA HIS A 2 2.10 -73.98 67.91
C HIS A 2 3.14 -72.86 67.97
N SER A 3 3.88 -72.73 66.91
CA SER A 3 4.91 -71.71 66.70
C SER A 3 4.27 -70.53 66.01
N ALA A 4 4.27 -69.32 66.57
CA ALA A 4 3.74 -68.09 66.00
C ALA A 4 4.87 -67.31 65.33
N LEU A 5 4.73 -67.11 64.06
CA LEU A 5 5.60 -66.24 63.25
C LEU A 5 5.13 -64.78 63.38
N ARG A 6 5.96 -63.88 63.89
CA ARG A 6 5.74 -62.45 63.88
C ARG A 6 6.30 -61.83 62.56
N ALA A 7 5.43 -61.26 61.72
CA ALA A 7 5.80 -60.46 60.57
C ALA A 7 6.12 -59.02 60.99
N VAL A 8 7.30 -58.55 60.65
CA VAL A 8 7.73 -57.14 60.82
C VAL A 8 7.40 -56.41 59.50
N VAL A 9 6.48 -55.47 59.59
CA VAL A 9 6.15 -54.55 58.46
C VAL A 9 7.08 -53.35 58.58
N VAL A 10 8.01 -53.19 57.63
CA VAL A 10 8.84 -51.99 57.45
C VAL A 10 8.07 -51.03 56.53
N GLY A 11 7.55 -49.94 57.09
CA GLY A 11 6.92 -48.88 56.32
C GLY A 11 7.98 -47.97 55.68
N ILE A 12 8.06 -47.99 54.35
CA ILE A 12 8.88 -47.04 53.58
C ILE A 12 7.99 -45.83 53.25
N SER A 13 8.23 -44.71 53.93
CA SER A 13 7.60 -43.43 53.63
C SER A 13 8.29 -42.80 52.41
N PHE A 14 7.59 -42.77 51.25
CA PHE A 14 8.00 -42.01 50.07
C PHE A 14 7.66 -40.54 50.30
N ALA A 15 8.67 -39.73 50.59
CA ALA A 15 8.55 -38.27 50.55
C ALA A 15 8.57 -37.79 49.08
N THR A 16 7.41 -37.47 48.51
CA THR A 16 7.29 -36.81 47.22
C THR A 16 7.76 -35.36 47.33
N LEU A 17 8.99 -35.10 46.88
CA LEU A 17 9.50 -33.76 46.59
C LEU A 17 8.75 -33.18 45.40
N LEU A 18 7.73 -32.36 45.63
CA LEU A 18 7.16 -31.50 44.63
C LEU A 18 8.20 -30.44 44.23
N SER A 19 8.91 -30.69 43.15
CA SER A 19 9.72 -29.68 42.49
C SER A 19 8.76 -28.64 41.89
N ALA A 20 8.60 -27.49 42.56
CA ALA A 20 7.97 -26.32 42.01
C ALA A 20 8.89 -25.76 40.91
N SER A 21 8.57 -26.08 39.65
CA SER A 21 9.19 -25.40 38.48
C SER A 21 8.87 -23.90 38.64
N PRO A 22 9.89 -23.02 38.57
CA PRO A 22 9.63 -21.60 38.55
C PRO A 22 8.79 -21.29 37.29
N ARG A 23 7.55 -20.89 37.47
CA ARG A 23 6.76 -20.25 36.44
C ARG A 23 7.57 -19.01 36.03
N ALA A 24 8.14 -19.00 34.84
CA ALA A 24 8.63 -17.78 34.21
C ALA A 24 7.42 -16.83 34.18
N THR A 25 7.41 -15.82 35.04
CA THR A 25 6.47 -14.71 34.94
C THR A 25 6.77 -14.04 33.62
N ALA A 26 5.84 -14.12 32.65
CA ALA A 26 5.93 -13.35 31.42
C ALA A 26 6.17 -11.90 31.84
N GLN A 27 7.31 -11.33 31.44
CA GLN A 27 7.67 -9.95 31.77
C GLN A 27 6.56 -9.07 31.18
N ALA A 28 5.93 -8.23 32.02
CA ALA A 28 4.88 -7.32 31.57
C ALA A 28 5.44 -6.44 30.44
N PHE A 29 4.64 -6.24 29.39
CA PHE A 29 5.03 -5.37 28.28
C PHE A 29 5.24 -3.93 28.78
N ASP A 30 6.40 -3.33 28.46
CA ASP A 30 6.78 -2.01 28.92
C ASP A 30 7.08 -1.08 27.74
N TRP A 31 6.23 -0.09 27.54
CA TRP A 31 6.40 0.93 26.54
C TRP A 31 7.63 1.84 26.79
N HIS A 32 8.07 2.02 28.05
CA HIS A 32 9.20 2.86 28.43
C HIS A 32 10.56 2.15 28.40
N LYS A 33 10.59 0.87 28.04
CA LYS A 33 11.81 0.03 28.08
C LYS A 33 13.02 0.66 27.36
N TYR A 34 12.79 1.49 26.35
CA TYR A 34 13.81 2.14 25.55
C TYR A 34 13.75 3.67 25.65
N ALA A 35 13.20 4.22 26.73
CA ALA A 35 13.13 5.66 26.95
C ALA A 35 14.51 6.32 26.86
N GLY A 36 14.59 7.51 26.29
CA GLY A 36 15.83 8.23 26.01
C GLY A 36 16.57 7.81 24.73
N THR A 37 16.07 6.77 24.02
CA THR A 37 16.57 6.41 22.69
C THR A 37 16.05 7.39 21.64
N ARG A 38 16.88 7.71 20.63
CA ARG A 38 16.43 8.40 19.40
C ARG A 38 16.39 7.42 18.24
N ILE A 39 15.30 7.40 17.49
CA ILE A 39 15.15 6.63 16.26
C ILE A 39 14.81 7.55 15.08
N THR A 40 15.27 7.18 13.88
CA THR A 40 14.99 7.92 12.64
C THR A 40 14.01 7.16 11.76
N PHE A 41 12.90 7.81 11.40
CA PHE A 41 11.91 7.31 10.46
C PHE A 41 12.06 8.01 9.11
N LEU A 42 12.48 7.25 8.08
CA LEU A 42 12.51 7.70 6.68
C LEU A 42 11.14 7.48 6.03
N ALA A 43 10.42 8.56 5.80
CA ALA A 43 9.03 8.55 5.36
C ALA A 43 8.86 9.09 3.93
N ASN A 44 7.85 8.56 3.23
CA ASN A 44 7.32 9.19 2.03
C ASN A 44 6.41 10.36 2.44
N ASN A 45 6.61 11.53 1.84
CA ASN A 45 5.70 12.67 2.01
C ASN A 45 4.38 12.40 1.25
N ASN A 46 3.52 11.59 1.84
CA ASN A 46 2.21 11.19 1.33
C ASN A 46 1.14 11.33 2.44
N PRO A 47 -0.16 11.26 2.12
CA PRO A 47 -1.22 11.41 3.10
C PRO A 47 -1.10 10.48 4.31
N VAL A 48 -0.65 9.23 4.10
CA VAL A 48 -0.54 8.21 5.15
C VAL A 48 0.51 8.58 6.19
N ALA A 49 1.74 8.90 5.74
CA ALA A 49 2.81 9.32 6.64
C ALA A 49 2.49 10.66 7.31
N ASN A 50 1.92 11.60 6.54
CA ASN A 50 1.57 12.92 7.08
C ASN A 50 0.50 12.84 8.18
N ALA A 51 -0.51 11.96 8.03
CA ALA A 51 -1.50 11.70 9.06
C ALA A 51 -0.85 11.08 10.31
N LEU A 52 0.03 10.06 10.13
CA LEU A 52 0.72 9.43 11.25
C LEU A 52 1.62 10.41 12.02
N VAL A 53 2.39 11.24 11.30
CA VAL A 53 3.36 12.19 11.89
C VAL A 53 2.67 13.26 12.73
N LYS A 54 1.43 13.64 12.44
CA LYS A 54 0.65 14.56 13.30
C LYS A 54 0.51 14.06 14.73
N HIS A 55 0.54 12.74 14.92
CA HIS A 55 0.39 12.09 16.22
C HIS A 55 1.72 11.70 16.87
N LYS A 56 2.86 12.11 16.30
CA LYS A 56 4.21 11.79 16.77
C LYS A 56 4.39 12.01 18.28
N ASP A 57 3.90 13.13 18.80
CA ASP A 57 4.04 13.48 20.20
C ASP A 57 3.35 12.50 21.14
N GLU A 58 2.32 11.78 20.69
CA GLU A 58 1.66 10.72 21.47
C GLU A 58 2.60 9.53 21.67
N PHE A 59 3.34 9.15 20.59
CA PHE A 59 4.36 8.11 20.68
C PHE A 59 5.50 8.49 21.63
N GLU A 60 6.03 9.71 21.48
CA GLU A 60 7.14 10.19 22.30
C GLU A 60 6.75 10.27 23.80
N LYS A 61 5.53 10.73 24.10
CA LYS A 61 5.00 10.75 25.48
C LYS A 61 4.77 9.35 26.04
N LEU A 62 4.27 8.42 25.20
CA LEU A 62 3.99 7.04 25.61
C LEU A 62 5.27 6.27 25.92
N THR A 63 6.36 6.52 25.18
CA THR A 63 7.54 5.65 25.20
C THR A 63 8.79 6.31 25.77
N GLY A 64 8.85 7.64 25.79
CA GLY A 64 10.08 8.38 26.06
C GLY A 64 11.14 8.27 24.95
N ILE A 65 10.78 7.69 23.78
CA ILE A 65 11.66 7.59 22.60
C ILE A 65 11.48 8.84 21.77
N GLU A 66 12.59 9.48 21.37
CA GLU A 66 12.58 10.61 20.44
C GLU A 66 12.47 10.10 19.00
N LEU A 67 11.44 10.56 18.24
CA LEU A 67 11.24 10.19 16.84
C LEU A 67 11.66 11.33 15.91
N LYS A 68 12.81 11.17 15.25
CA LYS A 68 13.21 12.01 14.13
C LYS A 68 12.51 11.53 12.85
N VAL A 69 11.82 12.42 12.15
CA VAL A 69 11.15 12.12 10.88
C VAL A 69 11.88 12.80 9.73
N ASP A 70 12.37 12.01 8.79
CA ASP A 70 12.97 12.47 7.54
C ASP A 70 11.98 12.15 6.40
N ALA A 71 11.16 13.13 6.00
CA ALA A 71 10.13 12.96 4.98
C ALA A 71 10.56 13.57 3.64
N TYR A 72 10.45 12.79 2.56
CA TYR A 72 10.82 13.21 1.21
C TYR A 72 9.74 12.81 0.19
N GLN A 73 9.73 13.42 -0.98
CA GLN A 73 8.97 12.92 -2.12
C GLN A 73 9.38 11.48 -2.43
N GLU A 74 8.43 10.68 -2.92
CA GLU A 74 8.56 9.22 -3.05
C GLU A 74 9.87 8.77 -3.71
N GLN A 75 10.24 9.36 -4.85
CA GLN A 75 11.47 8.94 -5.55
C GLN A 75 12.75 9.38 -4.81
N GLN A 76 12.71 10.55 -4.17
CA GLN A 76 13.84 11.01 -3.35
C GLN A 76 14.02 10.14 -2.10
N MET A 77 12.90 9.78 -1.43
CA MET A 77 12.91 8.86 -0.30
C MET A 77 13.55 7.52 -0.68
N ARG A 78 13.16 6.93 -1.84
CA ARG A 78 13.74 5.67 -2.34
C ARG A 78 15.23 5.79 -2.66
N GLN A 79 15.66 6.86 -3.32
CA GLN A 79 17.08 7.10 -3.62
C GLN A 79 17.90 7.21 -2.32
N ARG A 80 17.39 7.94 -1.33
CA ARG A 80 18.05 8.08 -0.03
C ARG A 80 18.12 6.74 0.70
N LEU A 81 17.03 5.97 0.69
CA LEU A 81 16.99 4.62 1.27
C LEU A 81 18.04 3.72 0.61
N VAL A 82 18.05 3.63 -0.71
CA VAL A 82 19.01 2.79 -1.46
C VAL A 82 20.47 3.19 -1.15
N THR A 83 20.75 4.49 -1.11
CA THR A 83 22.09 4.99 -0.76
C THR A 83 22.49 4.58 0.65
N SER A 84 21.59 4.78 1.63
CA SER A 84 21.85 4.43 3.04
C SER A 84 22.06 2.92 3.23
N MET A 85 21.22 2.11 2.59
CA MET A 85 21.26 0.65 2.72
C MET A 85 22.49 0.05 2.02
N ASN A 86 22.89 0.56 0.86
CA ASN A 86 24.13 0.15 0.19
C ASN A 86 25.39 0.47 1.02
N ALA A 87 25.37 1.61 1.72
CA ALA A 87 26.43 1.99 2.66
C ALA A 87 26.36 1.22 4.00
N ARG A 88 25.36 0.37 4.21
CA ARG A 88 25.08 -0.30 5.49
C ARG A 88 24.99 0.68 6.66
N SER A 89 24.46 1.88 6.40
CA SER A 89 24.36 2.94 7.40
C SER A 89 23.32 2.61 8.46
N SER A 90 23.61 2.92 9.71
CA SER A 90 22.68 2.81 10.84
C SER A 90 21.90 4.12 11.08
N GLU A 91 21.91 5.09 10.15
CA GLU A 91 21.21 6.37 10.29
C GLU A 91 19.70 6.24 10.13
N VAL A 92 19.22 5.20 9.44
CA VAL A 92 17.81 4.92 9.23
C VAL A 92 17.42 3.72 10.07
N ASP A 93 16.50 3.91 11.03
CA ASP A 93 15.99 2.84 11.88
C ASP A 93 14.71 2.23 11.30
N VAL A 94 13.77 3.09 10.90
CA VAL A 94 12.49 2.71 10.29
C VAL A 94 12.36 3.39 8.94
N PHE A 95 11.78 2.68 7.98
CA PHE A 95 11.49 3.25 6.67
C PHE A 95 10.16 2.75 6.08
N MET A 96 9.53 3.57 5.25
CA MET A 96 8.38 3.15 4.47
C MET A 96 8.83 2.34 3.25
N SER A 97 8.10 1.27 2.97
CA SER A 97 8.33 0.39 1.82
C SER A 97 7.01 -0.07 1.21
N LEU A 98 7.02 -0.31 -0.11
CA LEU A 98 5.93 -0.99 -0.82
C LEU A 98 6.38 -2.41 -1.18
N PRO A 99 5.96 -3.45 -0.44
CA PRO A 99 6.38 -4.83 -0.70
C PRO A 99 6.10 -5.28 -2.15
N SER A 100 4.94 -4.93 -2.71
CA SER A 100 4.57 -5.21 -4.10
C SER A 100 5.49 -4.56 -5.16
N ARG A 101 6.37 -3.62 -4.76
CA ARG A 101 7.31 -2.96 -5.66
C ARG A 101 8.76 -3.35 -5.41
N GLU A 102 9.26 -3.12 -4.20
CA GLU A 102 10.66 -3.34 -3.84
C GLU A 102 10.90 -4.45 -2.80
N GLY A 103 9.81 -5.07 -2.29
CA GLY A 103 9.90 -6.04 -1.20
C GLY A 103 10.87 -7.18 -1.49
N LEU A 104 10.74 -7.81 -2.65
CA LEU A 104 11.61 -8.92 -3.05
C LEU A 104 13.07 -8.46 -3.23
N GLN A 105 13.29 -7.32 -3.90
CA GLN A 105 14.63 -6.77 -4.12
C GLN A 105 15.34 -6.46 -2.80
N PHE A 106 14.68 -5.75 -1.89
CA PHE A 106 15.29 -5.34 -0.63
C PHE A 106 15.45 -6.50 0.34
N ALA A 107 14.55 -7.50 0.30
CA ALA A 107 14.69 -8.74 1.08
C ALA A 107 15.91 -9.54 0.62
N ARG A 108 16.09 -9.73 -0.69
CA ARG A 108 17.28 -10.39 -1.25
C ARG A 108 18.59 -9.64 -0.95
N ALA A 109 18.54 -8.32 -0.89
CA ALA A 109 19.68 -7.49 -0.49
C ALA A 109 19.95 -7.51 1.03
N GLY A 110 19.07 -8.12 1.84
CA GLY A 110 19.22 -8.22 3.30
C GLY A 110 19.00 -6.89 4.03
N TRP A 111 18.18 -6.00 3.49
CA TRP A 111 17.96 -4.67 4.04
C TRP A 111 16.90 -4.61 5.13
N TYR A 112 15.93 -5.54 5.11
CA TYR A 112 14.90 -5.66 6.14
C TYR A 112 15.39 -6.45 7.34
N ALA A 113 15.10 -5.99 8.55
CA ALA A 113 15.11 -6.85 9.72
C ALA A 113 13.92 -7.83 9.63
N ASP A 114 14.12 -9.07 10.04
CA ASP A 114 13.05 -10.06 10.17
C ASP A 114 12.18 -9.70 11.38
N LEU A 115 10.93 -9.34 11.15
CA LEU A 115 9.96 -8.98 12.19
C LEU A 115 9.17 -10.19 12.73
N THR A 116 9.34 -11.37 12.16
CA THR A 116 8.62 -12.59 12.60
C THR A 116 8.85 -12.91 14.07
N PRO A 117 10.10 -12.87 14.61
CA PRO A 117 10.35 -13.10 16.03
C PRO A 117 9.74 -12.03 16.93
N TYR A 118 9.72 -10.77 16.47
CA TYR A 118 9.13 -9.66 17.22
C TYR A 118 7.61 -9.83 17.35
N LEU A 119 6.94 -10.18 16.25
CA LEU A 119 5.51 -10.42 16.24
C LEU A 119 5.10 -11.59 17.14
N ALA A 120 5.97 -12.61 17.26
CA ALA A 120 5.70 -13.78 18.10
C ALA A 120 5.89 -13.52 19.60
N ASN A 121 6.85 -12.65 20.00
CA ASN A 121 7.35 -12.61 21.37
C ASN A 121 7.37 -11.22 22.03
N ALA A 122 7.14 -10.15 21.29
CA ALA A 122 7.36 -8.78 21.77
C ALA A 122 6.22 -7.83 21.39
N VAL A 123 4.97 -8.27 21.52
CA VAL A 123 3.78 -7.47 21.20
C VAL A 123 3.09 -6.94 22.45
N ALA A 124 2.52 -5.74 22.33
CA ALA A 124 1.63 -5.18 23.34
C ALA A 124 0.36 -6.07 23.49
N PRO A 125 -0.22 -6.17 24.69
CA PRO A 125 -1.34 -7.07 24.97
C PRO A 125 -2.57 -6.85 24.05
N ASP A 126 -2.80 -5.61 23.62
CA ASP A 126 -3.92 -5.18 22.79
C ASP A 126 -3.59 -5.09 21.30
N TYR A 127 -2.39 -5.53 20.87
CA TYR A 127 -1.91 -5.33 19.51
C TYR A 127 -2.69 -6.12 18.46
N ASP A 128 -3.17 -7.32 18.78
CA ASP A 128 -3.89 -8.23 17.90
C ASP A 128 -3.34 -8.29 16.43
N ALA A 129 -2.27 -9.04 16.25
CA ALA A 129 -1.63 -9.20 14.94
C ALA A 129 -2.52 -9.89 13.90
N LYS A 130 -3.55 -10.63 14.32
CA LYS A 130 -4.46 -11.36 13.42
C LYS A 130 -5.52 -10.46 12.79
N ASP A 131 -5.65 -9.25 13.29
CA ASP A 131 -6.63 -8.26 12.81
C ASP A 131 -6.20 -7.58 11.48
N PHE A 132 -4.97 -7.77 11.02
CA PHE A 132 -4.55 -7.26 9.72
C PHE A 132 -5.20 -8.01 8.55
N SER A 133 -5.46 -7.28 7.46
CA SER A 133 -5.90 -7.87 6.19
C SER A 133 -4.92 -8.95 5.73
N PRO A 134 -5.38 -10.21 5.52
CA PRO A 134 -4.49 -11.31 5.14
C PRO A 134 -3.69 -11.06 3.85
N GLY A 135 -4.28 -10.35 2.88
CA GLY A 135 -3.60 -9.98 1.64
C GLY A 135 -2.40 -9.07 1.86
N LEU A 136 -2.53 -8.08 2.76
CA LEU A 136 -1.44 -7.16 3.10
C LEU A 136 -0.32 -7.85 3.90
N VAL A 137 -0.67 -8.77 4.80
CA VAL A 137 0.32 -9.57 5.53
C VAL A 137 1.08 -10.49 4.58
N LYS A 138 0.36 -11.12 3.62
CA LYS A 138 0.97 -11.95 2.57
C LYS A 138 1.96 -11.14 1.73
N ASP A 139 1.58 -9.94 1.29
CA ASP A 139 2.44 -9.04 0.51
C ASP A 139 3.68 -8.60 1.32
N ALA A 140 3.50 -8.35 2.63
CA ALA A 140 4.59 -8.00 3.55
C ALA A 140 5.42 -9.20 4.05
N THR A 141 5.25 -10.39 3.46
CA THR A 141 5.99 -11.60 3.83
C THR A 141 6.77 -12.13 2.63
N VAL A 142 8.09 -12.15 2.75
CA VAL A 142 9.00 -12.66 1.71
C VAL A 142 9.81 -13.82 2.27
N ASP A 143 9.84 -14.94 1.58
CA ASP A 143 10.56 -16.17 1.99
C ASP A 143 10.23 -16.59 3.44
N GLY A 144 8.96 -16.45 3.85
CA GLY A 144 8.46 -16.78 5.20
C GLY A 144 8.83 -15.76 6.30
N LYS A 145 9.47 -14.65 5.96
CA LYS A 145 9.85 -13.59 6.90
C LYS A 145 8.95 -12.37 6.74
N LEU A 146 8.44 -11.86 7.84
CA LEU A 146 7.72 -10.59 7.86
C LEU A 146 8.71 -9.44 7.69
N ILE A 147 8.69 -8.74 6.55
CA ILE A 147 9.62 -7.65 6.20
C ILE A 147 9.12 -6.26 6.60
N GLY A 148 7.87 -6.15 7.02
CA GLY A 148 7.29 -4.89 7.48
C GLY A 148 5.89 -5.09 8.03
N VAL A 149 5.39 -4.10 8.77
CA VAL A 149 4.02 -4.09 9.29
C VAL A 149 3.15 -3.22 8.38
N PRO A 150 1.98 -3.71 7.90
CA PRO A 150 1.08 -2.91 7.08
C PRO A 150 0.64 -1.62 7.79
N LEU A 151 0.74 -0.49 7.10
CA LEU A 151 0.36 0.83 7.61
C LEU A 151 -0.99 1.30 7.08
N ASN A 152 -1.33 0.93 5.86
CA ASN A 152 -2.58 1.26 5.20
C ASN A 152 -2.96 0.22 4.16
N LEU A 153 -4.21 0.29 3.72
CA LEU A 153 -4.70 -0.36 2.50
C LEU A 153 -4.86 0.70 1.42
N GLU A 154 -4.45 0.44 0.19
CA GLU A 154 -4.71 1.33 -0.92
C GLU A 154 -4.87 0.60 -2.25
N GLY A 155 -5.62 1.22 -3.14
CA GLY A 155 -5.72 0.87 -4.54
C GLY A 155 -6.21 2.07 -5.33
N PRO A 156 -6.06 2.09 -6.66
CA PRO A 156 -6.56 3.16 -7.48
C PRO A 156 -8.09 3.19 -7.49
N VAL A 157 -8.65 4.37 -7.28
CA VAL A 157 -10.07 4.67 -7.41
C VAL A 157 -10.27 5.87 -8.32
N LEU A 158 -11.45 5.98 -8.90
CA LEU A 158 -11.83 7.12 -9.73
C LEU A 158 -12.56 8.16 -8.88
N TYR A 159 -11.93 9.30 -8.66
CA TYR A 159 -12.56 10.51 -8.15
C TYR A 159 -13.15 11.27 -9.33
N TYR A 160 -14.42 11.69 -9.24
CA TYR A 160 -15.06 12.44 -10.32
C TYR A 160 -16.04 13.49 -9.81
N ARG A 161 -16.17 14.57 -10.58
CA ARG A 161 -17.01 15.74 -10.30
C ARG A 161 -18.47 15.41 -10.59
N GLY A 162 -19.22 15.06 -9.53
CA GLY A 162 -20.64 14.75 -9.62
C GLY A 162 -21.49 15.91 -10.13
N ASP A 163 -21.15 17.15 -9.78
CA ASP A 163 -21.80 18.36 -10.27
C ASP A 163 -21.61 18.53 -11.79
N ILE A 164 -20.38 18.29 -12.32
CA ILE A 164 -20.10 18.35 -13.76
C ILE A 164 -20.81 17.21 -14.50
N PHE A 165 -20.79 15.99 -13.95
CA PHE A 165 -21.51 14.86 -14.53
C PHE A 165 -23.01 15.15 -14.67
N LYS A 166 -23.63 15.73 -13.63
CA LYS A 166 -25.02 16.16 -13.65
C LYS A 166 -25.25 17.26 -14.69
N LYS A 167 -24.39 18.28 -14.74
CA LYS A 167 -24.47 19.40 -15.70
C LYS A 167 -24.40 18.91 -17.14
N CYS A 168 -23.49 17.98 -17.43
CA CYS A 168 -23.25 17.44 -18.78
C CYS A 168 -24.20 16.28 -19.15
N GLY A 169 -25.06 15.85 -18.26
CA GLY A 169 -26.00 14.74 -18.49
C GLY A 169 -25.28 13.42 -18.80
N VAL A 170 -24.20 13.13 -18.09
CA VAL A 170 -23.39 11.91 -18.28
C VAL A 170 -23.36 11.06 -17.01
N ALA A 171 -23.04 9.76 -17.19
CA ALA A 171 -22.78 8.79 -16.12
C ALA A 171 -21.52 7.99 -16.45
N LEU A 172 -20.96 7.31 -15.44
CA LEU A 172 -19.90 6.34 -15.67
C LEU A 172 -20.39 5.22 -16.57
N PRO A 173 -19.59 4.80 -17.58
CA PRO A 173 -19.97 3.69 -18.44
C PRO A 173 -19.90 2.36 -17.69
N ALA A 174 -20.60 1.36 -18.19
CA ALA A 174 -20.53 -0.02 -17.66
C ALA A 174 -19.24 -0.73 -18.10
N ASP A 175 -18.67 -0.36 -19.24
CA ASP A 175 -17.46 -0.97 -19.82
C ASP A 175 -16.32 0.05 -19.89
N LEU A 176 -15.12 -0.40 -19.49
CA LEU A 176 -13.91 0.41 -19.48
C LEU A 176 -13.55 0.97 -20.87
N LYS A 177 -13.84 0.24 -21.95
CA LYS A 177 -13.57 0.69 -23.33
C LYS A 177 -14.35 1.96 -23.72
N ASP A 178 -15.43 2.28 -23.01
CA ASP A 178 -16.31 3.43 -23.29
C ASP A 178 -15.85 4.71 -22.55
N MET A 179 -14.80 4.63 -21.72
CA MET A 179 -14.22 5.79 -21.02
C MET A 179 -13.78 6.92 -21.97
N PRO A 180 -13.18 6.65 -23.16
CA PRO A 180 -12.86 7.72 -24.12
C PRO A 180 -14.10 8.48 -24.60
N ALA A 181 -15.22 7.80 -24.86
CA ALA A 181 -16.47 8.45 -25.25
C ALA A 181 -17.05 9.34 -24.16
N LEU A 182 -16.95 8.92 -22.89
CA LEU A 182 -17.29 9.75 -21.74
C LEU A 182 -16.39 10.99 -21.66
N ALA A 183 -15.07 10.80 -21.78
CA ALA A 183 -14.10 11.90 -21.72
C ALA A 183 -14.30 12.92 -22.86
N ASP A 184 -14.66 12.45 -24.06
CA ASP A 184 -14.99 13.32 -25.21
C ASP A 184 -16.23 14.17 -24.94
N ARG A 185 -17.29 13.58 -24.37
CA ARG A 185 -18.50 14.32 -23.96
C ARG A 185 -18.20 15.36 -22.91
N LEU A 186 -17.38 15.03 -21.91
CA LEU A 186 -16.96 15.96 -20.86
C LEU A 186 -16.11 17.11 -21.43
N LYS A 187 -15.18 16.82 -22.36
CA LYS A 187 -14.37 17.84 -23.05
C LYS A 187 -15.23 18.83 -23.85
N LYS A 188 -16.27 18.33 -24.52
CA LYS A 188 -17.22 19.19 -25.27
C LYS A 188 -18.08 20.05 -24.35
N CYS A 189 -18.49 19.51 -23.21
CA CYS A 189 -19.33 20.20 -22.22
C CYS A 189 -18.55 21.23 -21.40
N GLU A 190 -17.32 20.92 -21.02
CA GLU A 190 -16.42 21.73 -20.17
C GLU A 190 -15.04 21.82 -20.82
N PRO A 191 -14.89 22.61 -21.90
CA PRO A 191 -13.64 22.64 -22.70
C PRO A 191 -12.43 23.18 -21.93
N ASP A 192 -12.64 23.94 -20.87
CA ASP A 192 -11.59 24.54 -20.03
C ASP A 192 -11.08 23.59 -18.93
N LEU A 193 -11.77 22.46 -18.73
CA LEU A 193 -11.38 21.47 -17.71
C LEU A 193 -10.67 20.27 -18.36
N THR A 194 -9.79 19.65 -17.59
CA THR A 194 -9.18 18.38 -17.94
C THR A 194 -10.17 17.23 -17.71
N PRO A 195 -10.63 16.53 -18.77
CA PRO A 195 -11.62 15.46 -18.61
C PRO A 195 -11.13 14.29 -17.77
N PHE A 196 -9.85 13.85 -17.95
CA PHE A 196 -9.28 12.70 -17.28
C PHE A 196 -7.81 12.93 -16.96
N VAL A 197 -7.40 12.59 -15.73
CA VAL A 197 -5.98 12.61 -15.34
C VAL A 197 -5.64 11.35 -14.55
N SER A 198 -4.47 10.79 -14.80
CA SER A 198 -3.86 9.69 -14.07
C SER A 198 -2.34 9.74 -14.20
N ARG A 199 -1.62 8.76 -13.63
CA ARG A 199 -0.15 8.76 -13.60
C ARG A 199 0.47 8.59 -14.98
N GLY A 200 1.38 9.50 -15.35
CA GLY A 200 2.21 9.41 -16.55
C GLY A 200 3.69 9.18 -16.25
N GLN A 201 4.16 9.52 -15.04
CA GLN A 201 5.54 9.31 -14.62
C GLN A 201 5.89 7.82 -14.59
N LYS A 202 6.90 7.39 -15.37
CA LYS A 202 7.23 5.99 -15.63
C LYS A 202 7.27 5.09 -14.40
N PRO A 203 8.05 5.36 -13.34
CA PRO A 203 8.11 4.45 -12.18
C PRO A 203 6.83 4.46 -11.33
N ALA A 204 5.98 5.48 -11.47
CA ALA A 204 4.72 5.60 -10.74
C ALA A 204 3.52 5.03 -11.50
N LEU A 205 3.55 5.10 -12.84
CA LEU A 205 2.47 4.75 -13.74
C LEU A 205 1.92 3.32 -13.56
N PRO A 206 2.72 2.27 -13.32
CA PRO A 206 2.19 0.92 -13.18
C PRO A 206 1.16 0.76 -12.06
N PHE A 207 1.15 1.61 -11.05
CA PHE A 207 0.14 1.56 -9.98
C PHE A 207 -1.30 1.73 -10.52
N THR A 208 -1.51 2.67 -11.43
CA THR A 208 -2.82 2.93 -12.05
C THR A 208 -3.04 2.12 -13.33
N TYR A 209 -2.00 1.93 -14.13
CA TYR A 209 -2.06 1.17 -15.38
C TYR A 209 -2.44 -0.31 -15.17
N SER A 210 -1.99 -0.93 -14.07
CA SER A 210 -2.29 -2.34 -13.78
C SER A 210 -3.79 -2.65 -13.79
N VAL A 211 -4.63 -1.73 -13.32
CA VAL A 211 -6.09 -1.92 -13.34
C VAL A 211 -6.61 -1.98 -14.77
N PHE A 212 -6.07 -1.16 -15.69
CA PHE A 212 -6.43 -1.23 -17.10
C PHE A 212 -5.98 -2.55 -17.72
N LEU A 213 -4.75 -2.98 -17.43
CA LEU A 213 -4.21 -4.25 -17.91
C LEU A 213 -5.10 -5.43 -17.50
N HIS A 214 -5.37 -5.54 -16.21
CA HIS A 214 -6.14 -6.66 -15.65
C HIS A 214 -7.61 -6.62 -16.06
N ASN A 215 -8.26 -5.44 -16.04
CA ASN A 215 -9.64 -5.32 -16.49
C ASN A 215 -9.80 -5.67 -17.99
N MET A 216 -8.78 -5.42 -18.81
CA MET A 216 -8.78 -5.85 -20.22
C MET A 216 -8.45 -7.35 -20.41
N GLY A 217 -8.16 -8.08 -19.33
CA GLY A 217 -7.83 -9.51 -19.36
C GLY A 217 -6.35 -9.79 -19.62
N GLY A 218 -5.48 -8.78 -19.48
CA GLY A 218 -4.03 -8.93 -19.59
C GLY A 218 -3.37 -9.27 -18.25
N SER A 219 -2.12 -9.69 -18.33
CA SER A 219 -1.24 -9.94 -17.18
C SER A 219 0.17 -9.47 -17.48
N TYR A 220 1.00 -9.32 -16.45
CA TYR A 220 2.41 -8.98 -16.64
C TYR A 220 3.23 -10.18 -17.07
N MET A 221 2.94 -11.37 -16.53
CA MET A 221 3.66 -12.60 -16.83
C MET A 221 2.70 -13.75 -17.15
N GLN A 222 3.15 -14.61 -18.07
CA GLN A 222 2.52 -15.89 -18.37
C GLN A 222 3.62 -16.90 -18.71
N ASP A 223 3.56 -18.09 -18.14
CA ASP A 223 4.50 -19.19 -18.39
C ASP A 223 5.99 -18.78 -18.25
N GLY A 224 6.28 -17.94 -17.24
CA GLY A 224 7.63 -17.49 -16.93
C GLY A 224 8.19 -16.41 -17.89
N LYS A 225 7.36 -15.84 -18.75
CA LYS A 225 7.73 -14.79 -19.72
C LYS A 225 6.85 -13.57 -19.55
N SER A 226 7.31 -12.43 -20.10
CA SER A 226 6.49 -11.24 -20.21
C SER A 226 5.26 -11.51 -21.08
N ALA A 227 4.09 -11.09 -20.62
CA ALA A 227 2.82 -11.15 -21.33
C ALA A 227 2.25 -9.75 -21.65
N LEU A 228 3.06 -8.71 -21.46
CA LEU A 228 2.64 -7.31 -21.70
C LEU A 228 2.17 -7.10 -23.15
N CYS A 229 2.74 -7.81 -24.11
CA CYS A 229 2.39 -7.74 -25.54
C CYS A 229 1.27 -8.68 -25.98
N SER A 230 0.55 -9.30 -25.04
CA SER A 230 -0.69 -9.99 -25.40
C SER A 230 -1.69 -9.04 -26.05
N PRO A 231 -2.66 -9.52 -26.84
CA PRO A 231 -3.70 -8.66 -27.43
C PRO A 231 -4.39 -7.76 -26.40
N ALA A 232 -4.65 -8.29 -25.19
CA ALA A 232 -5.22 -7.54 -24.07
C ALA A 232 -4.24 -6.49 -23.53
N GLY A 233 -2.96 -6.81 -23.42
CA GLY A 233 -1.90 -5.88 -23.00
C GLY A 233 -1.75 -4.71 -23.97
N VAL A 234 -1.66 -4.98 -25.26
CA VAL A 234 -1.62 -3.93 -26.31
C VAL A 234 -2.87 -3.05 -26.26
N ALA A 235 -4.06 -3.65 -26.12
CA ALA A 235 -5.31 -2.90 -26.01
C ALA A 235 -5.34 -2.01 -24.75
N SER A 236 -4.85 -2.50 -23.62
CA SER A 236 -4.76 -1.74 -22.37
C SER A 236 -3.79 -0.56 -22.45
N ILE A 237 -2.61 -0.74 -23.10
CA ILE A 237 -1.66 0.35 -23.35
C ILE A 237 -2.31 1.41 -24.22
N ARG A 238 -2.97 1.01 -25.32
CA ARG A 238 -3.65 1.93 -26.24
C ARG A 238 -4.73 2.73 -25.54
N LEU A 239 -5.56 2.08 -24.71
CA LEU A 239 -6.64 2.71 -23.98
C LEU A 239 -6.14 3.72 -22.94
N TYR A 240 -5.19 3.29 -22.07
CA TYR A 240 -4.65 4.14 -21.02
C TYR A 240 -3.88 5.33 -21.60
N ALA A 241 -2.97 5.08 -22.53
CA ALA A 241 -2.18 6.12 -23.19
C ALA A 241 -3.07 7.08 -24.01
N GLY A 242 -4.09 6.56 -24.70
CA GLY A 242 -5.05 7.36 -25.46
C GLY A 242 -5.85 8.31 -24.57
N LEU A 243 -6.37 7.83 -23.43
CA LEU A 243 -7.07 8.67 -22.47
C LEU A 243 -6.19 9.83 -21.98
N LEU A 244 -4.93 9.57 -21.65
CA LEU A 244 -4.01 10.61 -21.17
C LEU A 244 -3.56 11.55 -22.28
N LYS A 245 -3.36 11.04 -23.51
CA LYS A 245 -2.97 11.83 -24.68
C LYS A 245 -4.04 12.81 -25.11
N ASP A 246 -5.30 12.33 -25.23
CA ASP A 246 -6.37 13.09 -25.88
C ASP A 246 -7.18 13.92 -24.88
N TYR A 247 -7.20 13.50 -23.59
CA TYR A 247 -8.03 14.08 -22.55
C TYR A 247 -7.28 14.46 -21.26
N GLY A 248 -5.99 14.16 -21.17
CA GLY A 248 -5.13 14.53 -20.04
C GLY A 248 -4.58 15.95 -20.13
N PRO A 249 -3.99 16.45 -19.05
CA PRO A 249 -3.36 17.78 -19.04
C PRO A 249 -2.02 17.76 -19.79
N PRO A 250 -1.56 18.92 -20.32
CA PRO A 250 -0.22 19.04 -20.87
C PRO A 250 0.85 18.59 -19.86
N GLY A 251 1.86 17.85 -20.36
CA GLY A 251 2.96 17.39 -19.52
C GLY A 251 2.61 16.24 -18.58
N VAL A 252 1.49 15.56 -18.78
CA VAL A 252 1.01 14.44 -17.95
C VAL A 252 2.03 13.29 -17.82
N VAL A 253 2.96 13.15 -18.76
CA VAL A 253 4.07 12.18 -18.70
C VAL A 253 4.96 12.33 -17.45
N ASN A 254 4.92 13.48 -16.78
CA ASN A 254 5.67 13.78 -15.57
C ASN A 254 4.79 13.73 -14.30
N TYR A 255 3.49 13.40 -14.42
CA TYR A 255 2.56 13.44 -13.30
C TYR A 255 2.64 12.16 -12.47
N SER A 256 2.77 12.36 -11.17
CA SER A 256 2.50 11.39 -10.12
C SER A 256 1.29 11.85 -9.30
N PHE A 257 1.00 11.19 -8.19
CA PHE A 257 -0.15 11.53 -7.34
C PHE A 257 -0.15 13.00 -6.87
N TYR A 258 1.01 13.63 -6.66
CA TYR A 258 1.09 15.02 -6.20
C TYR A 258 0.41 15.99 -7.16
N GLN A 259 0.73 15.90 -8.46
CA GLN A 259 0.17 16.78 -9.49
C GLN A 259 -1.31 16.47 -9.74
N ILE A 260 -1.68 15.18 -9.73
CA ILE A 260 -3.04 14.71 -9.98
C ILE A 260 -3.98 15.21 -8.89
N SER A 261 -3.64 14.99 -7.62
CA SER A 261 -4.45 15.42 -6.48
C SER A 261 -4.56 16.94 -6.41
N SER A 262 -3.46 17.65 -6.69
CA SER A 262 -3.45 19.12 -6.75
C SER A 262 -4.36 19.66 -7.85
N LEU A 263 -4.33 19.05 -9.05
CA LEU A 263 -5.14 19.45 -10.19
C LEU A 263 -6.64 19.25 -9.90
N TYR A 264 -7.00 18.08 -9.35
CA TYR A 264 -8.38 17.77 -9.00
C TYR A 264 -8.89 18.66 -7.86
N LYS A 265 -8.11 18.81 -6.77
CA LYS A 265 -8.43 19.70 -5.65
C LYS A 265 -8.68 21.14 -6.10
N ALA A 266 -7.90 21.63 -7.06
CA ALA A 266 -8.07 22.95 -7.66
C ALA A 266 -9.31 23.07 -8.56
N GLY A 267 -10.07 21.98 -8.78
CA GLY A 267 -11.26 21.97 -9.63
C GLY A 267 -10.96 22.01 -11.13
N ARG A 268 -9.73 21.73 -11.53
CA ARG A 268 -9.26 21.79 -12.92
C ARG A 268 -9.32 20.45 -13.66
N ALA A 269 -9.64 19.36 -12.95
CA ALA A 269 -9.90 18.06 -13.53
C ALA A 269 -11.31 17.58 -13.21
N VAL A 270 -11.97 16.92 -14.16
CA VAL A 270 -13.30 16.33 -13.99
C VAL A 270 -13.19 14.93 -13.39
N MET A 271 -12.26 14.13 -13.89
CA MET A 271 -11.97 12.77 -13.40
C MET A 271 -10.50 12.65 -13.05
N ALA A 272 -10.19 12.06 -11.89
CA ALA A 272 -8.84 11.72 -11.46
C ALA A 272 -8.82 10.24 -11.03
N PHE A 273 -8.02 9.43 -11.71
CA PHE A 273 -7.82 8.02 -11.34
C PHE A 273 -6.52 7.89 -10.57
N GLU A 274 -6.64 7.75 -9.25
CA GLU A 274 -5.49 7.82 -8.33
C GLU A 274 -5.75 7.00 -7.04
N SER A 275 -4.75 6.91 -6.18
CA SER A 275 -4.80 6.21 -4.90
C SER A 275 -6.03 6.57 -4.07
N SER A 276 -6.65 5.56 -3.46
CA SER A 276 -7.72 5.76 -2.49
C SER A 276 -7.32 6.62 -1.29
N ASN A 277 -6.03 6.70 -0.96
CA ASN A 277 -5.53 7.54 0.15
C ASN A 277 -5.46 9.04 -0.19
N GLU A 278 -5.67 9.41 -1.45
CA GLU A 278 -5.76 10.82 -1.84
C GLU A 278 -7.08 11.48 -1.43
N LEU A 279 -8.07 10.72 -0.93
CA LEU A 279 -9.33 11.27 -0.43
C LEU A 279 -9.07 12.38 0.61
N SER A 280 -8.18 12.16 1.56
CA SER A 280 -7.84 13.15 2.59
C SER A 280 -7.29 14.46 2.01
N THR A 281 -6.48 14.39 0.95
CA THR A 281 -5.94 15.55 0.23
C THR A 281 -7.02 16.25 -0.59
N ILE A 282 -7.82 15.48 -1.32
CA ILE A 282 -8.88 15.98 -2.21
C ILE A 282 -9.99 16.68 -1.43
N MET A 283 -10.36 16.14 -0.27
CA MET A 283 -11.43 16.67 0.61
C MET A 283 -10.92 17.78 1.54
N GLN A 284 -9.63 18.06 1.58
CA GLN A 284 -9.05 19.04 2.51
C GLN A 284 -9.62 20.45 2.27
N GLY A 285 -10.09 21.05 3.36
CA GLY A 285 -10.66 22.40 3.32
C GLY A 285 -12.06 22.47 2.69
N GLY A 286 -12.72 21.35 2.48
CA GLY A 286 -14.06 21.28 1.92
C GLY A 286 -14.17 21.66 0.44
N ALA A 287 -13.03 21.94 -0.24
CA ALA A 287 -13.02 22.50 -1.60
C ALA A 287 -13.72 21.63 -2.64
N ARG A 288 -13.73 20.31 -2.44
CA ARG A 288 -14.38 19.34 -3.35
C ARG A 288 -15.35 18.42 -2.61
N GLU A 289 -15.64 18.70 -1.36
CA GLU A 289 -16.36 17.80 -0.47
C GLU A 289 -17.78 17.45 -0.97
N GLY A 290 -18.54 18.43 -1.43
CA GLY A 290 -19.90 18.23 -1.95
C GLY A 290 -19.97 17.81 -3.42
N ASP A 291 -18.89 18.02 -4.18
CA ASP A 291 -18.85 17.82 -5.64
C ASP A 291 -18.22 16.48 -6.04
N THR A 292 -17.48 15.85 -5.13
CA THR A 292 -16.72 14.62 -5.42
C THR A 292 -17.58 13.37 -5.24
N ASN A 293 -17.48 12.47 -6.21
CA ASN A 293 -17.89 11.08 -6.12
C ASN A 293 -16.68 10.16 -6.25
N VAL A 294 -16.81 8.94 -5.75
CA VAL A 294 -15.75 7.92 -5.79
C VAL A 294 -16.31 6.61 -6.34
N ALA A 295 -15.56 5.96 -7.23
CA ALA A 295 -15.90 4.65 -7.77
C ALA A 295 -14.63 3.85 -8.07
N VAL A 296 -14.75 2.52 -8.20
CA VAL A 296 -13.77 1.73 -8.93
C VAL A 296 -13.95 1.97 -10.44
N LEU A 297 -12.90 1.70 -11.24
CA LEU A 297 -13.06 1.76 -12.69
C LEU A 297 -14.09 0.73 -13.18
N PRO A 298 -14.78 1.02 -14.30
CA PRO A 298 -15.65 0.04 -14.95
C PRO A 298 -14.90 -1.26 -15.26
N ALA A 299 -15.64 -2.37 -15.29
CA ALA A 299 -15.12 -3.64 -15.77
C ALA A 299 -14.69 -3.52 -17.25
N GLY A 300 -13.75 -4.33 -17.67
CA GLY A 300 -13.36 -4.49 -19.06
C GLY A 300 -13.67 -5.90 -19.57
N ALA A 301 -13.11 -6.28 -20.71
CA ALA A 301 -13.28 -7.60 -21.30
C ALA A 301 -12.81 -8.75 -20.37
N GLY A 302 -11.87 -8.48 -19.49
CA GLY A 302 -11.41 -9.42 -18.47
C GLY A 302 -12.25 -9.43 -17.19
N GLY A 303 -13.19 -8.51 -17.02
CA GLY A 303 -13.96 -8.33 -15.78
C GLY A 303 -13.50 -7.11 -14.97
N SER A 304 -13.79 -7.12 -13.67
CA SER A 304 -13.34 -6.09 -12.70
C SER A 304 -12.23 -6.67 -11.82
N HIS A 305 -11.01 -6.22 -12.05
CA HIS A 305 -9.80 -6.66 -11.35
C HIS A 305 -9.06 -5.45 -10.78
N PRO A 306 -9.54 -4.85 -9.69
CA PRO A 306 -8.83 -3.75 -9.05
C PRO A 306 -7.49 -4.23 -8.50
N THR A 307 -6.53 -3.33 -8.36
CA THR A 307 -5.29 -3.62 -7.63
C THR A 307 -5.42 -3.13 -6.19
N MET A 308 -4.82 -3.88 -5.25
CA MET A 308 -4.78 -3.55 -3.83
C MET A 308 -3.36 -3.77 -3.32
N ILE A 309 -2.77 -2.74 -2.75
CA ILE A 309 -1.45 -2.77 -2.12
C ILE A 309 -1.52 -2.08 -0.76
N GLY A 310 -0.40 -1.99 -0.06
CA GLY A 310 -0.28 -1.19 1.16
C GLY A 310 1.16 -0.79 1.41
N TRP A 311 1.34 0.42 1.93
CA TRP A 311 2.63 0.78 2.51
C TRP A 311 2.85 0.00 3.79
N THR A 312 4.08 -0.42 4.00
CA THR A 312 4.55 -0.99 5.26
C THR A 312 5.52 -0.04 5.93
N MET A 313 5.64 -0.16 7.23
CA MET A 313 6.81 0.30 7.97
C MET A 313 7.72 -0.89 8.22
N ALA A 314 8.97 -0.74 7.83
CA ALA A 314 10.01 -1.75 7.98
C ALA A 314 11.11 -1.25 8.89
N VAL A 315 11.77 -2.17 9.60
CA VAL A 315 12.97 -1.88 10.39
C VAL A 315 14.20 -2.20 9.54
N SER A 316 15.15 -1.26 9.51
CA SER A 316 16.44 -1.46 8.85
C SER A 316 17.23 -2.57 9.51
N ASN A 317 17.75 -3.51 8.70
CA ASN A 317 18.65 -4.55 9.24
C ASN A 317 19.94 -3.97 9.82
N TYR A 318 20.33 -2.76 9.42
CA TYR A 318 21.51 -2.04 9.91
C TYR A 318 21.22 -1.12 11.11
N SER A 319 19.96 -0.98 11.53
CA SER A 319 19.60 -0.23 12.73
C SER A 319 20.26 -0.82 13.98
N ARG A 320 20.73 0.06 14.85
CA ARG A 320 21.24 -0.28 16.19
C ARG A 320 20.13 -0.23 17.25
N HIS A 321 18.93 0.21 16.87
CA HIS A 321 17.80 0.44 17.75
C HIS A 321 16.56 -0.35 17.33
N LYS A 322 16.73 -1.60 16.83
CA LYS A 322 15.66 -2.42 16.27
C LYS A 322 14.50 -2.62 17.24
N ASP A 323 14.78 -2.82 18.52
CA ASP A 323 13.76 -3.04 19.54
C ASP A 323 12.94 -1.76 19.81
N ALA A 324 13.59 -0.59 19.87
CA ALA A 324 12.91 0.70 19.98
C ALA A 324 12.10 1.02 18.71
N ALA A 325 12.64 0.70 17.53
CA ALA A 325 11.95 0.81 16.26
C ALA A 325 10.69 -0.08 16.21
N TRP A 326 10.76 -1.29 16.78
CA TRP A 326 9.61 -2.17 16.90
C TRP A 326 8.47 -1.56 17.75
N LEU A 327 8.77 -0.84 18.84
CA LEU A 327 7.74 -0.12 19.61
C LEU A 327 7.05 0.93 18.73
N PHE A 328 7.79 1.64 17.88
CA PHE A 328 7.19 2.60 16.96
C PHE A 328 6.26 1.92 15.95
N LEU A 329 6.67 0.81 15.35
CA LEU A 329 5.81 0.05 14.43
C LEU A 329 4.52 -0.40 15.11
N GLN A 330 4.61 -0.92 16.34
CA GLN A 330 3.44 -1.36 17.09
C GLN A 330 2.47 -0.22 17.39
N TRP A 331 2.98 0.92 17.87
CA TRP A 331 2.16 2.08 18.14
C TRP A 331 1.46 2.60 16.87
N ALA A 332 2.21 2.79 15.78
CA ALA A 332 1.70 3.31 14.52
C ALA A 332 0.64 2.40 13.87
N SER A 333 0.79 1.10 14.04
CA SER A 333 -0.13 0.10 13.49
C SER A 333 -1.09 -0.49 14.53
N SER A 334 -1.15 0.07 15.74
CA SER A 334 -2.07 -0.37 16.82
C SER A 334 -3.53 -0.19 16.40
N PRO A 335 -4.48 -0.98 16.96
CA PRO A 335 -5.90 -0.78 16.70
C PRO A 335 -6.37 0.65 16.99
N ALA A 336 -5.88 1.27 18.05
CA ALA A 336 -6.24 2.64 18.44
C ALA A 336 -5.77 3.67 17.41
N MET A 337 -4.49 3.59 16.97
CA MET A 337 -3.95 4.52 15.98
C MET A 337 -4.62 4.31 14.62
N GLN A 338 -4.85 3.07 14.20
CA GLN A 338 -5.48 2.78 12.92
C GLN A 338 -6.94 3.27 12.83
N LYS A 339 -7.70 3.21 13.94
CA LYS A 339 -9.02 3.85 14.02
C LYS A 339 -8.92 5.38 13.89
N LYS A 340 -7.93 6.00 14.52
CA LYS A 340 -7.69 7.44 14.43
C LYS A 340 -7.37 7.88 13.00
N LEU A 341 -6.45 7.17 12.33
CA LEU A 341 -6.08 7.43 10.94
C LEU A 341 -7.26 7.19 9.97
N ALA A 342 -8.11 6.20 10.23
CA ALA A 342 -9.31 5.95 9.43
C ALA A 342 -10.25 7.17 9.41
N LEU A 343 -10.45 7.84 10.54
CA LEU A 343 -11.25 9.06 10.64
C LEU A 343 -10.60 10.28 9.97
N GLU A 344 -9.32 10.19 9.62
CA GLU A 344 -8.60 11.17 8.79
C GLU A 344 -8.61 10.82 7.29
N GLY A 345 -9.35 9.78 6.88
CA GLY A 345 -9.48 9.36 5.49
C GLY A 345 -8.33 8.48 4.98
N ILE A 346 -7.61 7.82 5.89
CA ILE A 346 -6.61 6.80 5.55
C ILE A 346 -7.25 5.42 5.68
N ALA A 347 -7.24 4.65 4.60
CA ALA A 347 -7.82 3.31 4.61
C ALA A 347 -7.01 2.38 5.52
N PRO A 348 -7.59 1.87 6.62
CA PRO A 348 -6.84 1.10 7.59
C PRO A 348 -6.53 -0.31 7.08
N PRO A 349 -5.36 -0.88 7.42
CA PRO A 349 -5.00 -2.24 7.09
C PRO A 349 -5.66 -3.27 8.02
N ARG A 350 -6.33 -2.82 9.10
CA ARG A 350 -6.98 -3.62 10.13
C ARG A 350 -8.47 -3.79 9.85
N VAL A 351 -8.94 -5.03 9.90
CA VAL A 351 -10.34 -5.39 9.65
C VAL A 351 -11.27 -4.76 10.71
N SER A 352 -10.86 -4.74 11.98
CA SER A 352 -11.64 -4.12 13.05
C SER A 352 -11.84 -2.62 12.85
N ALA A 353 -10.84 -1.92 12.34
CA ALA A 353 -10.95 -0.47 12.07
C ALA A 353 -11.90 -0.17 10.91
N LEU A 354 -11.95 -1.01 9.88
CA LEU A 354 -12.92 -0.89 8.78
C LEU A 354 -14.38 -1.11 9.24
N ARG A 355 -14.57 -1.88 10.32
CA ARG A 355 -15.89 -2.21 10.89
C ARG A 355 -16.26 -1.37 12.10
N ASP A 356 -15.42 -0.41 12.45
CA ASP A 356 -15.66 0.44 13.62
C ASP A 356 -16.91 1.32 13.41
N PRO A 357 -17.85 1.36 14.38
CA PRO A 357 -19.05 2.19 14.29
C PRO A 357 -18.74 3.68 14.07
N ALA A 358 -17.66 4.20 14.66
CA ALA A 358 -17.26 5.60 14.48
C ALA A 358 -16.78 5.86 13.03
N PHE A 359 -16.11 4.89 12.41
CA PHE A 359 -15.72 4.97 11.00
C PHE A 359 -16.93 4.95 10.07
N THR A 360 -17.90 4.07 10.34
CA THR A 360 -19.18 4.04 9.61
C THR A 360 -19.92 5.38 9.74
N ALA A 361 -20.07 5.91 10.96
CA ALA A 361 -20.72 7.19 11.21
C ALA A 361 -19.98 8.36 10.51
N TRP A 362 -18.66 8.35 10.48
CA TRP A 362 -17.84 9.32 9.73
C TRP A 362 -18.07 9.21 8.21
N ALA A 363 -18.15 7.99 7.68
CA ALA A 363 -18.40 7.74 6.27
C ALA A 363 -19.80 8.22 5.86
N ASP A 364 -20.81 8.03 6.72
CA ASP A 364 -22.20 8.39 6.45
C ASP A 364 -22.46 9.90 6.40
N GLN A 365 -21.54 10.70 6.90
CA GLN A 365 -21.68 12.16 6.84
C GLN A 365 -21.67 12.71 5.41
N GLN A 366 -21.06 11.95 4.44
CA GLN A 366 -20.90 12.46 3.08
C GLN A 366 -20.96 11.35 2.03
N PRO A 367 -21.61 11.62 0.87
CA PRO A 367 -21.69 10.65 -0.23
C PRO A 367 -20.34 10.14 -0.71
N ALA A 368 -19.35 11.02 -0.88
CA ALA A 368 -18.00 10.65 -1.31
C ALA A 368 -17.32 9.67 -0.37
N ARG A 369 -17.48 9.85 0.94
CA ARG A 369 -16.90 8.97 1.97
C ARG A 369 -17.54 7.59 1.92
N ARG A 370 -18.90 7.51 1.81
CA ARG A 370 -19.59 6.22 1.67
C ARG A 370 -19.16 5.48 0.42
N GLN A 371 -19.05 6.18 -0.70
CA GLN A 371 -18.61 5.60 -1.97
C GLN A 371 -17.15 5.12 -1.88
N TRP A 372 -16.29 5.89 -1.19
CA TRP A 372 -14.92 5.51 -0.93
C TRP A 372 -14.82 4.24 -0.08
N VAL A 373 -15.60 4.13 1.00
CA VAL A 373 -15.66 2.90 1.83
C VAL A 373 -16.16 1.71 1.00
N ALA A 374 -17.15 1.89 0.15
CA ALA A 374 -17.63 0.83 -0.75
C ALA A 374 -16.55 0.41 -1.76
N ALA A 375 -15.78 1.36 -2.29
CA ALA A 375 -14.63 1.06 -3.16
C ALA A 375 -13.54 0.29 -2.41
N LEU A 376 -13.20 0.69 -1.18
CA LEU A 376 -12.22 -0.04 -0.35
C LEU A 376 -12.66 -1.47 -0.04
N ASP A 377 -13.94 -1.68 0.24
CA ASP A 377 -14.50 -3.02 0.46
C ASP A 377 -14.36 -3.89 -0.81
N GLN A 378 -14.61 -3.33 -1.99
CA GLN A 378 -14.36 -4.03 -3.25
C GLN A 378 -12.87 -4.34 -3.46
N LEU A 379 -11.97 -3.35 -3.25
CA LEU A 379 -10.52 -3.54 -3.30
C LEU A 379 -10.06 -4.67 -2.37
N SER A 380 -10.56 -4.69 -1.14
CA SER A 380 -10.16 -5.68 -0.14
C SER A 380 -10.62 -7.11 -0.46
N ARG A 381 -11.75 -7.26 -1.18
CA ARG A 381 -12.31 -8.57 -1.54
C ARG A 381 -11.78 -9.13 -2.85
N THR A 382 -11.54 -8.29 -3.84
CA THR A 382 -11.23 -8.72 -5.21
C THR A 382 -9.91 -8.18 -5.74
N GLY A 383 -9.21 -7.34 -4.97
CA GLY A 383 -7.96 -6.72 -5.38
C GLY A 383 -6.78 -7.68 -5.40
N THR A 384 -5.88 -7.45 -6.34
CA THR A 384 -4.60 -8.16 -6.45
C THR A 384 -3.43 -7.20 -6.21
N ALA A 385 -2.33 -7.70 -5.61
CA ALA A 385 -1.10 -6.94 -5.43
C ALA A 385 -0.23 -6.84 -6.71
N GLU A 386 -0.72 -7.34 -7.84
CA GLU A 386 0.01 -7.35 -9.12
C GLU A 386 0.07 -5.95 -9.75
N VAL A 387 0.99 -5.12 -9.28
CA VAL A 387 1.25 -3.76 -9.80
C VAL A 387 2.59 -3.64 -10.52
N GLY A 388 3.01 -4.71 -11.18
CA GLY A 388 4.26 -4.88 -11.92
C GLY A 388 4.68 -6.34 -11.96
N TYR A 389 5.88 -6.60 -12.45
CA TYR A 389 6.41 -7.96 -12.56
C TYR A 389 6.80 -8.50 -11.18
N PRO A 390 6.43 -9.75 -10.82
CA PRO A 390 6.77 -10.38 -9.54
C PRO A 390 8.22 -10.92 -9.56
N ILE A 391 9.20 -10.06 -9.81
CA ILE A 391 10.63 -10.36 -9.95
C ILE A 391 11.46 -9.45 -9.04
N VAL A 392 12.70 -9.83 -8.73
CA VAL A 392 13.63 -9.00 -7.94
C VAL A 392 13.84 -7.64 -8.62
N ALA A 393 13.96 -7.63 -9.93
CA ALA A 393 14.12 -6.43 -10.74
C ALA A 393 12.80 -5.67 -10.99
N ASN A 394 11.74 -5.88 -10.19
CA ASN A 394 10.46 -5.16 -10.34
C ASN A 394 10.65 -3.64 -10.47
N PRO A 395 11.44 -2.95 -9.63
CA PRO A 395 11.65 -1.50 -9.79
C PRO A 395 12.16 -1.09 -11.16
N ALA A 396 13.04 -1.91 -11.77
CA ALA A 396 13.54 -1.66 -13.14
C ALA A 396 12.48 -1.97 -14.20
N SER A 397 11.68 -3.03 -14.03
CA SER A 397 10.60 -3.38 -14.96
C SER A 397 9.58 -2.25 -15.14
N ARG A 398 9.33 -1.48 -14.07
CA ARG A 398 8.40 -0.33 -14.09
C ARG A 398 8.82 0.76 -15.08
N GLU A 399 10.11 0.97 -15.27
CA GLU A 399 10.62 1.92 -16.27
C GLU A 399 10.27 1.47 -17.70
N PHE A 400 10.37 0.16 -18.00
CA PHE A 400 10.02 -0.38 -19.32
C PHE A 400 8.52 -0.36 -19.59
N ILE A 401 7.69 -0.70 -18.59
CA ILE A 401 6.22 -0.54 -18.67
C ILE A 401 5.87 0.92 -18.94
N GLY A 402 6.43 1.82 -18.12
CA GLY A 402 6.18 3.25 -18.26
C GLY A 402 6.66 3.82 -19.58
N GLN A 403 7.79 3.33 -20.11
CA GLN A 403 8.29 3.74 -21.42
C GLN A 403 7.33 3.32 -22.54
N ALA A 404 6.83 2.07 -22.53
CA ALA A 404 5.89 1.60 -23.54
C ALA A 404 4.61 2.47 -23.57
N VAL A 405 4.05 2.78 -22.41
CA VAL A 405 2.86 3.65 -22.32
C VAL A 405 3.19 5.08 -22.78
N ASN A 406 4.33 5.64 -22.36
CA ASN A 406 4.72 7.00 -22.71
C ASN A 406 5.03 7.16 -24.21
N ASP A 407 5.60 6.14 -24.85
CA ASP A 407 5.84 6.16 -26.30
C ASP A 407 4.54 6.32 -27.09
N VAL A 408 3.48 5.62 -26.66
CA VAL A 408 2.14 5.74 -27.26
C VAL A 408 1.50 7.09 -26.91
N MET A 409 1.60 7.53 -25.67
CA MET A 409 1.04 8.80 -25.20
C MET A 409 1.67 10.00 -25.93
N LEU A 410 2.98 9.95 -26.19
CA LEU A 410 3.70 10.98 -26.92
C LEU A 410 3.57 10.84 -28.44
N GLY A 411 2.99 9.74 -28.93
CA GLY A 411 2.85 9.46 -30.36
C GLY A 411 4.17 9.07 -31.04
N SER A 412 5.21 8.72 -30.29
CA SER A 412 6.51 8.31 -30.83
C SER A 412 6.51 6.90 -31.40
N ARG A 413 5.61 6.03 -30.91
CA ARG A 413 5.42 4.65 -31.40
C ARG A 413 3.97 4.21 -31.28
N PRO A 414 3.46 3.36 -32.20
CA PRO A 414 2.19 2.66 -32.00
C PRO A 414 2.33 1.61 -30.89
N ALA A 415 1.20 1.25 -30.27
CA ALA A 415 1.17 0.40 -29.07
C ALA A 415 1.87 -0.97 -29.26
N GLU A 416 1.73 -1.58 -30.44
CA GLU A 416 2.35 -2.86 -30.79
C GLU A 416 3.88 -2.77 -30.78
N GLN A 417 4.44 -1.71 -31.38
CA GLN A 417 5.90 -1.52 -31.42
C GLN A 417 6.47 -1.12 -30.06
N ALA A 418 5.80 -0.22 -29.35
CA ALA A 418 6.20 0.21 -28.00
C ALA A 418 6.22 -0.99 -27.04
N CYS A 419 5.19 -1.82 -27.10
CA CYS A 419 5.07 -3.04 -26.32
C CYS A 419 6.18 -4.04 -26.67
N THR A 420 6.42 -4.35 -27.97
CA THR A 420 7.44 -5.32 -28.40
C THR A 420 8.83 -4.94 -27.86
N GLN A 421 9.19 -3.66 -27.91
CA GLN A 421 10.47 -3.19 -27.38
C GLN A 421 10.56 -3.35 -25.85
N ALA A 422 9.48 -3.03 -25.12
CA ALA A 422 9.44 -3.22 -23.68
C ALA A 422 9.51 -4.69 -23.31
N ASP A 423 8.78 -5.56 -24.03
CA ASP A 423 8.69 -7.00 -23.80
C ASP A 423 10.06 -7.68 -23.94
N GLN A 424 10.86 -7.27 -24.93
CA GLN A 424 12.24 -7.74 -25.08
C GLN A 424 13.08 -7.42 -23.85
N SER A 425 13.07 -6.16 -23.39
CA SER A 425 13.83 -5.73 -22.20
C SER A 425 13.33 -6.40 -20.92
N LEU A 426 12.02 -6.64 -20.82
CA LEU A 426 11.40 -7.31 -19.67
C LEU A 426 11.78 -8.80 -19.64
N ASN A 427 11.78 -9.49 -20.77
CA ASN A 427 12.24 -10.88 -20.84
C ASN A 427 13.74 -11.01 -20.53
N ASP A 428 14.56 -10.02 -20.91
CA ASP A 428 15.98 -9.96 -20.53
C ASP A 428 16.17 -9.77 -19.02
N LEU A 429 15.26 -9.04 -18.33
CA LEU A 429 15.26 -8.95 -16.87
C LEU A 429 14.85 -10.27 -16.23
N ILE A 430 13.76 -10.87 -16.72
CA ILE A 430 13.24 -12.15 -16.19
C ILE A 430 14.30 -13.26 -16.31
N ALA A 431 15.04 -13.31 -17.42
CA ALA A 431 16.07 -14.31 -17.66
C ALA A 431 17.29 -14.21 -16.70
N LYS A 432 17.41 -13.10 -15.94
CA LYS A 432 18.51 -12.86 -14.98
C LYS A 432 18.13 -13.17 -13.53
N GLU A 433 16.88 -13.56 -13.29
CA GLU A 433 16.39 -13.95 -11.96
C GLU A 433 16.87 -15.37 -11.57
#